data_b42a150de043c4dc151789bbec260b62
#
_entry.id   b42a150de043c4dc151789bbec260b62
#
_cell.length_a   1.000
_cell.length_b   1.000
_cell.length_c   1.000
_cell.angle_alpha   90.00
_cell.angle_beta   90.00
_cell.angle_gamma   90.00
#
_symmetry.space_group_name_H-M   'P 1'
#
loop_
_entity.id
_entity.type
_entity.pdbx_description
1 polymer ?
#
loop_
_entity_poly.entity_id
_entity_poly.type
_entity_poly.pdbx_seq_one_letter_code
_entity_poly.pdbx_strand_id
1 'polypeptide(L)'
;MKYAFGIVLAVFLCASCSSLQEGVVSIEQTAQSEDIHAFEERLAFLDAAYILGEDTAEAKSLAADIDAILGVQGLQSASEARLFALKGRVLLILGQKSKAQDCLKKSVAAYKGDVQSFVLSARLGASDADFSASTSEDEHIVELEDAVKAFAAGLYLDAAAKFDAAFLSLNDFYAEAYAPVREKAWNLRDVSETAGDTEMKLLLKDSLTVGELVLLSEVAENLTAPFTADKMLNEKELFKAVSAAGLLLPASGSEEKPLSQNQIVTRLLCARYLWNLFCAAKNIPATRYSADYRAANEPSPVTDVSTDSADFDAVLGSVENELIDLTDGEHFDADAPVSGAQAGSYLKNVR
;
A
#
# COMPACT_ATOMS: atom_id res chain seq x y z
N MET A 1 28.06 72.28 -15.09
CA MET A 1 27.81 71.34 -13.93
C MET A 1 26.35 71.05 -13.60
N LYS A 2 25.33 71.80 -14.06
CA LYS A 2 23.93 71.56 -13.72
C LYS A 2 23.28 70.41 -14.51
N TYR A 3 23.79 70.04 -15.71
CA TYR A 3 23.24 68.98 -16.54
C TYR A 3 23.81 67.55 -16.25
N ALA A 4 25.00 67.49 -15.61
CA ALA A 4 25.62 66.24 -15.25
C ALA A 4 24.91 65.57 -14.04
N PHE A 5 24.33 66.35 -13.13
CA PHE A 5 23.66 65.89 -11.95
C PHE A 5 22.27 65.25 -12.27
N GLY A 6 21.58 65.75 -13.28
CA GLY A 6 20.29 65.21 -13.72
C GLY A 6 20.38 63.85 -14.41
N ILE A 7 21.43 63.58 -15.17
CA ILE A 7 21.66 62.34 -15.86
C ILE A 7 22.01 61.19 -14.87
N VAL A 8 22.82 61.51 -13.83
CA VAL A 8 23.18 60.55 -12.80
C VAL A 8 21.96 60.15 -11.96
N LEU A 9 21.06 61.10 -11.66
CA LEU A 9 19.84 60.81 -10.90
C LEU A 9 18.83 59.96 -11.70
N ALA A 10 18.72 60.21 -13.03
CA ALA A 10 17.84 59.39 -13.88
C ALA A 10 18.34 57.96 -14.06
N VAL A 11 19.66 57.75 -14.13
CA VAL A 11 20.26 56.41 -14.21
C VAL A 11 20.07 55.65 -12.90
N PHE A 12 20.15 56.29 -11.73
CA PHE A 12 19.89 55.64 -10.43
C PHE A 12 18.42 55.24 -10.25
N LEU A 13 17.48 56.03 -10.74
CA LEU A 13 16.04 55.69 -10.68
C LEU A 13 15.68 54.52 -11.61
N CYS A 14 16.32 54.43 -12.78
CA CYS A 14 16.11 53.29 -13.66
C CYS A 14 16.73 51.97 -13.10
N ALA A 15 17.90 52.06 -12.44
CA ALA A 15 18.52 50.89 -11.82
C ALA A 15 17.74 50.40 -10.59
N SER A 16 17.10 51.30 -9.83
CA SER A 16 16.26 50.89 -8.69
C SER A 16 14.92 50.24 -9.11
N CYS A 17 14.34 50.66 -10.25
CA CYS A 17 13.15 50.03 -10.78
C CYS A 17 13.42 48.59 -11.32
N SER A 18 14.57 48.38 -11.97
CA SER A 18 14.90 47.01 -12.48
C SER A 18 15.14 46.03 -11.33
N SER A 19 15.83 46.45 -10.26
CA SER A 19 16.09 45.60 -9.11
C SER A 19 14.83 45.26 -8.29
N LEU A 20 13.86 46.18 -8.24
CA LEU A 20 12.53 45.91 -7.62
C LEU A 20 11.72 44.94 -8.48
N GLN A 21 11.77 45.06 -9.79
CA GLN A 21 11.04 44.18 -10.69
C GLN A 21 11.62 42.74 -10.69
N GLU A 22 12.95 42.61 -10.67
CA GLU A 22 13.63 41.32 -10.51
C GLU A 22 13.32 40.67 -9.14
N GLY A 23 13.25 41.43 -8.06
CA GLY A 23 12.90 40.95 -6.73
C GLY A 23 11.44 40.44 -6.64
N VAL A 24 10.50 41.16 -7.25
CA VAL A 24 9.09 40.75 -7.30
C VAL A 24 8.92 39.48 -8.13
N VAL A 25 9.55 39.40 -9.31
CA VAL A 25 9.49 38.19 -10.18
C VAL A 25 10.07 36.96 -9.46
N SER A 26 11.19 37.13 -8.73
CA SER A 26 11.79 36.01 -7.99
C SER A 26 10.91 35.51 -6.82
N ILE A 27 10.20 36.41 -6.14
CA ILE A 27 9.27 36.06 -5.06
C ILE A 27 8.04 35.30 -5.62
N GLU A 28 7.46 35.80 -6.72
CA GLU A 28 6.33 35.12 -7.37
C GLU A 28 6.72 33.72 -7.91
N GLN A 29 7.93 33.58 -8.47
CA GLN A 29 8.43 32.27 -8.93
C GLN A 29 8.65 31.29 -7.77
N THR A 30 9.14 31.76 -6.63
CA THR A 30 9.32 30.94 -5.43
C THR A 30 7.96 30.47 -4.90
N ALA A 31 6.97 31.36 -4.80
CA ALA A 31 5.62 31.00 -4.36
C ALA A 31 4.95 29.97 -5.29
N GLN A 32 5.08 30.13 -6.62
CA GLN A 32 4.58 29.14 -7.58
C GLN A 32 5.26 27.77 -7.44
N SER A 33 6.56 27.74 -7.12
CA SER A 33 7.28 26.50 -6.88
C SER A 33 6.81 25.79 -5.60
N GLU A 34 6.52 26.54 -4.55
CA GLU A 34 5.99 26.02 -3.29
C GLU A 34 4.58 25.46 -3.48
N ASP A 35 3.70 26.13 -4.24
CA ASP A 35 2.37 25.63 -4.56
C ASP A 35 2.41 24.31 -5.35
N ILE A 36 3.29 24.23 -6.37
CA ILE A 36 3.47 23.01 -7.17
C ILE A 36 3.94 21.85 -6.29
N HIS A 37 4.91 22.09 -5.42
CA HIS A 37 5.42 21.07 -4.49
C HIS A 37 4.31 20.57 -3.56
N ALA A 38 3.50 21.47 -2.99
CA ALA A 38 2.36 21.09 -2.17
C ALA A 38 1.30 20.27 -2.93
N PHE A 39 1.10 20.55 -4.22
CA PHE A 39 0.20 19.74 -5.05
C PHE A 39 0.79 18.37 -5.38
N GLU A 40 2.09 18.26 -5.58
CA GLU A 40 2.77 16.97 -5.77
C GLU A 40 2.66 16.09 -4.53
N GLU A 41 2.88 16.66 -3.35
CA GLU A 41 2.71 15.96 -2.07
C GLU A 41 1.28 15.44 -1.91
N ARG A 42 0.27 16.30 -2.02
CA ARG A 42 -1.15 15.90 -1.93
C ARG A 42 -1.52 14.83 -2.96
N LEU A 43 -1.01 14.96 -4.18
CA LEU A 43 -1.26 13.97 -5.22
C LEU A 43 -0.58 12.64 -4.92
N ALA A 44 0.60 12.61 -4.33
CA ALA A 44 1.29 11.38 -3.97
C ALA A 44 0.45 10.55 -2.97
N PHE A 45 -0.10 11.18 -1.93
CA PHE A 45 -1.00 10.51 -0.98
C PHE A 45 -2.30 10.04 -1.63
N LEU A 46 -2.92 10.88 -2.47
CA LEU A 46 -4.15 10.50 -3.19
C LEU A 46 -3.93 9.33 -4.16
N ASP A 47 -2.79 9.30 -4.80
CA ASP A 47 -2.45 8.27 -5.78
C ASP A 47 -2.18 6.92 -5.07
N ALA A 48 -1.46 6.95 -3.96
CA ALA A 48 -1.25 5.77 -3.13
C ALA A 48 -2.58 5.22 -2.58
N ALA A 49 -3.46 6.08 -2.06
CA ALA A 49 -4.80 5.71 -1.62
C ALA A 49 -5.63 5.10 -2.76
N TYR A 50 -5.58 5.69 -3.96
CA TYR A 50 -6.24 5.14 -5.15
C TYR A 50 -5.75 3.75 -5.52
N ILE A 51 -4.43 3.53 -5.50
CA ILE A 51 -3.81 2.23 -5.79
C ILE A 51 -4.25 1.16 -4.79
N LEU A 52 -4.42 1.54 -3.53
CA LEU A 52 -4.89 0.65 -2.46
C LEU A 52 -6.42 0.45 -2.44
N GLY A 53 -7.18 1.22 -3.25
CA GLY A 53 -8.63 1.18 -3.28
C GLY A 53 -9.29 1.92 -2.11
N GLU A 54 -8.57 2.86 -1.50
CA GLU A 54 -9.03 3.69 -0.38
C GLU A 54 -9.79 4.94 -0.84
N ASP A 55 -10.23 5.78 0.13
CA ASP A 55 -10.99 7.00 -0.16
C ASP A 55 -10.12 8.07 -0.84
N THR A 56 -10.62 8.60 -1.95
CA THR A 56 -9.99 9.67 -2.73
C THR A 56 -10.86 10.93 -2.79
N ALA A 57 -11.66 11.20 -1.76
CA ALA A 57 -12.61 12.33 -1.72
C ALA A 57 -11.93 13.70 -1.97
N GLU A 58 -10.66 13.85 -1.57
CA GLU A 58 -9.88 15.08 -1.75
C GLU A 58 -9.52 15.39 -3.23
N ALA A 59 -9.61 14.42 -4.13
CA ALA A 59 -9.21 14.59 -5.53
C ALA A 59 -9.92 15.76 -6.23
N LYS A 60 -11.19 16.03 -5.90
CA LYS A 60 -11.95 17.14 -6.48
C LYS A 60 -11.44 18.51 -6.01
N SER A 61 -11.08 18.60 -4.72
CA SER A 61 -10.50 19.83 -4.14
C SER A 61 -9.16 20.12 -4.79
N LEU A 62 -8.27 19.12 -4.86
CA LEU A 62 -6.95 19.26 -5.47
C LEU A 62 -7.06 19.70 -6.95
N ALA A 63 -7.97 19.12 -7.71
CA ALA A 63 -8.19 19.55 -9.10
C ALA A 63 -8.61 21.02 -9.21
N ALA A 64 -9.46 21.51 -8.30
CA ALA A 64 -9.91 22.91 -8.28
C ALA A 64 -8.78 23.86 -7.85
N ASP A 65 -7.95 23.47 -6.90
CA ASP A 65 -6.81 24.26 -6.43
C ASP A 65 -5.76 24.42 -7.55
N ILE A 66 -5.45 23.33 -8.27
CA ILE A 66 -4.58 23.39 -9.46
C ILE A 66 -5.17 24.30 -10.54
N ASP A 67 -6.49 24.25 -10.75
CA ASP A 67 -7.15 25.14 -11.73
C ASP A 67 -7.04 26.62 -11.35
N ALA A 68 -7.08 26.94 -10.07
CA ALA A 68 -6.90 28.31 -9.59
C ALA A 68 -5.50 28.85 -9.96
N ILE A 69 -4.45 28.06 -9.78
CA ILE A 69 -3.09 28.46 -10.17
C ILE A 69 -2.92 28.53 -11.69
N LEU A 70 -3.49 27.56 -12.44
CA LEU A 70 -3.47 27.60 -13.91
C LEU A 70 -4.18 28.84 -14.50
N GLY A 71 -5.08 29.47 -13.74
CA GLY A 71 -5.75 30.72 -14.12
C GLY A 71 -4.88 31.97 -13.93
N VAL A 72 -3.73 31.87 -13.27
CA VAL A 72 -2.81 33.00 -13.03
C VAL A 72 -2.05 33.32 -14.34
N GLN A 73 -1.88 34.61 -14.65
CA GLN A 73 -1.08 35.03 -15.81
C GLN A 73 0.41 34.99 -15.49
N GLY A 74 1.23 34.65 -16.49
CA GLY A 74 2.68 34.70 -16.36
C GLY A 74 3.34 33.45 -15.79
N LEU A 75 2.67 32.33 -15.80
CA LEU A 75 3.26 31.04 -15.48
C LEU A 75 4.43 30.73 -16.44
N GLN A 76 5.51 30.17 -15.90
CA GLN A 76 6.57 29.62 -16.73
C GLN A 76 6.08 28.35 -17.44
N SER A 77 6.53 28.11 -18.68
CA SER A 77 6.12 26.96 -19.47
C SER A 77 6.35 25.62 -18.78
N ALA A 78 7.43 25.47 -18.00
CA ALA A 78 7.69 24.27 -17.22
C ALA A 78 6.69 24.08 -16.07
N SER A 79 6.37 25.16 -15.35
CA SER A 79 5.37 25.17 -14.27
C SER A 79 3.97 24.89 -14.81
N GLU A 80 3.61 25.49 -15.94
CA GLU A 80 2.33 25.26 -16.62
C GLU A 80 2.20 23.78 -17.06
N ALA A 81 3.27 23.23 -17.63
CA ALA A 81 3.30 21.82 -18.04
C ALA A 81 3.10 20.90 -16.84
N ARG A 82 3.85 21.14 -15.75
CA ARG A 82 3.76 20.38 -14.50
C ARG A 82 2.34 20.42 -13.93
N LEU A 83 1.74 21.58 -13.82
CA LEU A 83 0.36 21.75 -13.31
C LEU A 83 -0.67 21.03 -14.19
N PHE A 84 -0.57 21.07 -15.51
CA PHE A 84 -1.45 20.29 -16.37
C PHE A 84 -1.25 18.80 -16.21
N ALA A 85 -0.02 18.33 -16.02
CA ALA A 85 0.27 16.92 -15.79
C ALA A 85 -0.32 16.44 -14.45
N LEU A 86 -0.09 17.16 -13.36
CA LEU A 86 -0.66 16.87 -12.05
C LEU A 86 -2.19 16.84 -12.10
N LYS A 87 -2.82 17.86 -12.72
CA LYS A 87 -4.26 17.87 -12.92
C LYS A 87 -4.75 16.65 -13.71
N GLY A 88 -4.04 16.27 -14.77
CA GLY A 88 -4.35 15.08 -15.56
C GLY A 88 -4.34 13.81 -14.73
N ARG A 89 -3.37 13.64 -13.84
CA ARG A 89 -3.28 12.51 -12.90
C ARG A 89 -4.46 12.51 -11.92
N VAL A 90 -4.81 13.65 -11.33
CA VAL A 90 -6.00 13.78 -10.48
C VAL A 90 -7.28 13.41 -11.24
N LEU A 91 -7.41 13.82 -12.49
CA LEU A 91 -8.56 13.49 -13.34
C LEU A 91 -8.64 11.98 -13.66
N LEU A 92 -7.51 11.26 -13.73
CA LEU A 92 -7.51 9.79 -13.84
C LEU A 92 -8.08 9.14 -12.57
N ILE A 93 -7.69 9.60 -11.38
CA ILE A 93 -8.26 9.15 -10.11
C ILE A 93 -9.78 9.37 -10.09
N LEU A 94 -10.25 10.49 -10.63
CA LEU A 94 -11.68 10.79 -10.76
C LEU A 94 -12.40 10.05 -11.90
N GLY A 95 -11.71 9.15 -12.63
CA GLY A 95 -12.26 8.40 -13.75
C GLY A 95 -12.51 9.23 -15.03
N GLN A 96 -11.99 10.47 -15.12
CA GLN A 96 -12.24 11.41 -16.23
C GLN A 96 -11.14 11.32 -17.30
N LYS A 97 -10.95 10.12 -17.87
CA LYS A 97 -9.85 9.79 -18.80
C LYS A 97 -9.73 10.77 -20.00
N SER A 98 -10.84 11.17 -20.60
CA SER A 98 -10.81 12.10 -21.74
C SER A 98 -10.25 13.48 -21.37
N LYS A 99 -10.63 14.02 -20.21
CA LYS A 99 -10.08 15.29 -19.73
C LYS A 99 -8.61 15.17 -19.32
N ALA A 100 -8.20 14.03 -18.77
CA ALA A 100 -6.80 13.75 -18.50
C ALA A 100 -5.95 13.74 -19.78
N GLN A 101 -6.45 13.18 -20.88
CA GLN A 101 -5.80 13.25 -22.19
C GLN A 101 -5.66 14.68 -22.71
N ASP A 102 -6.66 15.54 -22.50
CA ASP A 102 -6.58 16.95 -22.88
C ASP A 102 -5.56 17.71 -22.02
N CYS A 103 -5.44 17.37 -20.74
CA CYS A 103 -4.39 17.89 -19.86
C CYS A 103 -3.01 17.46 -20.36
N LEU A 104 -2.80 16.21 -20.74
CA LEU A 104 -1.52 15.74 -21.29
C LEU A 104 -1.13 16.53 -22.56
N LYS A 105 -2.07 16.76 -23.50
CA LYS A 105 -1.80 17.57 -24.70
C LYS A 105 -1.35 18.97 -24.36
N LYS A 106 -1.99 19.63 -23.38
CA LYS A 106 -1.62 20.97 -22.92
C LYS A 106 -0.26 20.98 -22.25
N SER A 107 0.01 20.01 -21.38
CA SER A 107 1.29 19.84 -20.70
C SER A 107 2.44 19.72 -21.70
N VAL A 108 2.36 18.79 -22.65
CA VAL A 108 3.38 18.57 -23.68
C VAL A 108 3.53 19.79 -24.61
N ALA A 109 2.45 20.52 -24.88
CA ALA A 109 2.49 21.74 -25.67
C ALA A 109 3.21 22.90 -24.94
N ALA A 110 3.07 22.98 -23.61
CA ALA A 110 3.75 23.98 -22.79
C ALA A 110 5.25 23.64 -22.63
N TYR A 111 5.58 22.40 -22.25
CA TYR A 111 6.97 21.93 -22.09
C TYR A 111 7.06 20.42 -22.20
N LYS A 112 7.92 19.91 -23.10
CA LYS A 112 8.02 18.47 -23.40
C LYS A 112 8.85 17.66 -22.40
N GLY A 113 9.71 18.30 -21.62
CA GLY A 113 10.66 17.64 -20.72
C GLY A 113 10.15 17.42 -19.28
N ASP A 114 8.86 17.55 -19.02
CA ASP A 114 8.32 17.42 -17.68
C ASP A 114 8.06 15.95 -17.31
N VAL A 115 8.63 15.50 -16.18
CA VAL A 115 8.53 14.10 -15.71
C VAL A 115 7.10 13.70 -15.36
N GLN A 116 6.29 14.60 -14.80
CA GLN A 116 4.89 14.29 -14.48
C GLN A 116 4.04 14.12 -15.74
N SER A 117 4.40 14.80 -16.83
CA SER A 117 3.80 14.57 -18.17
C SER A 117 4.13 13.17 -18.70
N PHE A 118 5.36 12.70 -18.47
CA PHE A 118 5.75 11.33 -18.79
C PHE A 118 4.93 10.31 -17.98
N VAL A 119 4.82 10.49 -16.67
CA VAL A 119 4.00 9.63 -15.80
C VAL A 119 2.54 9.59 -16.26
N LEU A 120 1.94 10.76 -16.53
CA LEU A 120 0.57 10.85 -17.04
C LEU A 120 0.41 10.13 -18.38
N SER A 121 1.35 10.30 -19.31
CA SER A 121 1.37 9.63 -20.60
C SER A 121 1.39 8.10 -20.44
N ALA A 122 2.27 7.59 -19.58
CA ALA A 122 2.39 6.18 -19.28
C ALA A 122 1.08 5.58 -18.73
N ARG A 123 0.43 6.27 -17.79
CA ARG A 123 -0.85 5.82 -17.21
C ARG A 123 -2.03 5.89 -18.17
N LEU A 124 -1.98 6.77 -19.14
CA LEU A 124 -2.96 6.84 -20.22
C LEU A 124 -2.76 5.76 -21.29
N GLY A 125 -1.61 5.06 -21.28
CA GLY A 125 -1.22 4.10 -22.30
C GLY A 125 -0.78 4.78 -23.60
N ALA A 126 -0.33 6.04 -23.54
CA ALA A 126 0.21 6.75 -24.69
C ALA A 126 1.75 6.56 -24.72
N SER A 127 2.29 6.29 -25.90
CA SER A 127 3.74 6.03 -26.09
C SER A 127 4.57 7.27 -26.44
N ASP A 128 3.97 8.47 -26.44
CA ASP A 128 4.48 9.60 -27.22
C ASP A 128 5.22 10.68 -26.42
N ALA A 129 5.52 10.47 -25.15
CA ALA A 129 6.34 11.42 -24.41
C ALA A 129 7.83 11.09 -24.60
N ASP A 130 8.51 11.84 -25.47
CA ASP A 130 9.97 11.92 -25.50
C ASP A 130 10.46 12.55 -24.17
N PHE A 131 10.58 11.72 -23.14
CA PHE A 131 11.14 12.09 -21.87
C PHE A 131 12.60 11.68 -21.80
N SER A 132 13.45 12.62 -21.41
CA SER A 132 14.80 12.32 -20.96
C SER A 132 14.96 12.91 -19.56
N ALA A 133 15.22 12.06 -18.58
CA ALA A 133 15.49 12.49 -17.21
C ALA A 133 16.60 13.57 -17.21
N SER A 134 16.29 14.70 -16.60
CA SER A 134 17.23 15.85 -16.53
C SER A 134 17.89 15.95 -15.16
N THR A 135 17.31 15.29 -14.15
CA THR A 135 17.78 15.29 -12.76
C THR A 135 17.73 13.87 -12.18
N SER A 136 18.45 13.65 -11.09
CA SER A 136 18.37 12.38 -10.34
C SER A 136 16.96 12.15 -9.77
N GLU A 137 16.27 13.23 -9.34
CA GLU A 137 14.89 13.15 -8.86
C GLU A 137 13.92 12.71 -9.96
N ASP A 138 14.08 13.20 -11.19
CA ASP A 138 13.27 12.76 -12.33
C ASP A 138 13.46 11.27 -12.62
N GLU A 139 14.67 10.74 -12.51
CA GLU A 139 14.95 9.30 -12.66
C GLU A 139 14.22 8.48 -11.61
N HIS A 140 14.24 8.90 -10.34
CA HIS A 140 13.55 8.20 -9.25
C HIS A 140 12.03 8.31 -9.32
N ILE A 141 11.47 9.38 -9.87
CA ILE A 141 10.03 9.46 -10.18
C ILE A 141 9.64 8.43 -11.25
N VAL A 142 10.49 8.19 -12.24
CA VAL A 142 10.28 7.12 -13.24
C VAL A 142 10.36 5.74 -12.59
N GLU A 143 11.33 5.51 -11.71
CA GLU A 143 11.45 4.26 -10.95
C GLU A 143 10.23 4.01 -10.06
N LEU A 144 9.71 5.06 -9.39
CA LEU A 144 8.47 4.97 -8.62
C LEU A 144 7.27 4.57 -9.50
N GLU A 145 7.14 5.16 -10.69
CA GLU A 145 6.08 4.78 -11.63
C GLU A 145 6.24 3.34 -12.13
N ASP A 146 7.46 2.87 -12.33
CA ASP A 146 7.73 1.48 -12.69
C ASP A 146 7.45 0.52 -11.53
N ALA A 147 7.65 0.94 -10.27
CA ALA A 147 7.22 0.20 -9.09
C ALA A 147 5.69 0.07 -9.03
N VAL A 148 4.96 1.18 -9.26
CA VAL A 148 3.49 1.19 -9.32
C VAL A 148 2.96 0.27 -10.42
N LYS A 149 3.58 0.28 -11.61
CA LYS A 149 3.21 -0.62 -12.72
C LYS A 149 3.46 -2.09 -12.37
N ALA A 150 4.60 -2.40 -11.75
CA ALA A 150 4.90 -3.75 -11.31
C ALA A 150 3.88 -4.22 -10.26
N PHE A 151 3.52 -3.36 -9.30
CA PHE A 151 2.49 -3.64 -8.31
C PHE A 151 1.13 -3.93 -8.98
N ALA A 152 0.70 -3.08 -9.90
CA ALA A 152 -0.56 -3.26 -10.64
C ALA A 152 -0.57 -4.53 -11.52
N ALA A 153 0.60 -4.99 -11.96
CA ALA A 153 0.77 -6.24 -12.70
C ALA A 153 0.85 -7.49 -11.81
N GLY A 154 0.84 -7.34 -10.47
CA GLY A 154 0.98 -8.46 -9.53
C GLY A 154 2.42 -8.95 -9.36
N LEU A 155 3.41 -8.22 -9.89
CA LEU A 155 4.85 -8.53 -9.77
C LEU A 155 5.39 -7.95 -8.46
N TYR A 156 4.90 -8.46 -7.32
CA TYR A 156 5.07 -7.81 -6.03
C TYR A 156 6.54 -7.75 -5.55
N LEU A 157 7.33 -8.79 -5.80
CA LEU A 157 8.75 -8.79 -5.46
C LEU A 157 9.52 -7.71 -6.24
N ASP A 158 9.26 -7.59 -7.55
CA ASP A 158 9.84 -6.55 -8.40
C ASP A 158 9.36 -5.15 -7.98
N ALA A 159 8.07 -5.01 -7.67
CA ALA A 159 7.50 -3.77 -7.15
C ALA A 159 8.17 -3.31 -5.85
N ALA A 160 8.32 -4.21 -4.87
CA ALA A 160 8.96 -3.89 -3.59
C ALA A 160 10.40 -3.42 -3.77
N ALA A 161 11.19 -4.12 -4.61
CA ALA A 161 12.57 -3.75 -4.91
C ALA A 161 12.68 -2.36 -5.60
N LYS A 162 11.76 -2.07 -6.52
CA LYS A 162 11.71 -0.77 -7.22
C LYS A 162 11.26 0.37 -6.31
N PHE A 163 10.31 0.14 -5.39
CA PHE A 163 9.97 1.13 -4.36
C PHE A 163 11.17 1.44 -3.48
N ASP A 164 11.91 0.41 -3.04
CA ASP A 164 13.12 0.61 -2.23
C ASP A 164 14.17 1.45 -2.98
N ALA A 165 14.38 1.21 -4.26
CA ALA A 165 15.32 1.98 -5.08
C ALA A 165 14.86 3.43 -5.25
N ALA A 166 13.59 3.66 -5.58
CA ALA A 166 13.03 4.99 -5.77
C ALA A 166 13.11 5.86 -4.50
N PHE A 167 12.87 5.27 -3.32
CA PHE A 167 12.85 5.99 -2.04
C PHE A 167 14.24 6.48 -1.58
N LEU A 168 15.33 6.01 -2.21
CA LEU A 168 16.68 6.43 -1.82
C LEU A 168 16.99 7.90 -2.13
N SER A 169 16.31 8.50 -3.08
CA SER A 169 16.61 9.86 -3.57
C SER A 169 15.39 10.72 -3.89
N LEU A 170 14.18 10.21 -3.67
CA LEU A 170 12.97 11.01 -3.75
C LEU A 170 12.79 11.89 -2.50
N ASN A 171 12.01 12.96 -2.62
CA ASN A 171 11.55 13.72 -1.48
C ASN A 171 10.83 12.83 -0.46
N ASP A 172 11.02 13.08 0.83
CA ASP A 172 10.51 12.28 1.95
C ASP A 172 8.99 12.02 1.84
N PHE A 173 8.22 12.99 1.34
CA PHE A 173 6.77 12.82 1.19
C PHE A 173 6.37 11.71 0.19
N TYR A 174 7.19 11.43 -0.84
CA TYR A 174 6.93 10.30 -1.73
C TYR A 174 7.11 8.97 -0.99
N ALA A 175 8.19 8.84 -0.23
CA ALA A 175 8.44 7.64 0.57
C ALA A 175 7.33 7.45 1.61
N GLU A 176 6.89 8.53 2.28
CA GLU A 176 5.79 8.48 3.25
C GLU A 176 4.47 8.09 2.58
N ALA A 177 4.10 8.73 1.48
CA ALA A 177 2.85 8.48 0.77
C ALA A 177 2.74 7.05 0.23
N TYR A 178 3.81 6.52 -0.37
CA TYR A 178 3.81 5.18 -0.97
C TYR A 178 4.29 4.06 -0.04
N ALA A 179 4.68 4.36 1.21
CA ALA A 179 5.07 3.34 2.19
C ALA A 179 4.01 2.22 2.35
N PRO A 180 2.69 2.50 2.44
CA PRO A 180 1.67 1.45 2.54
C PRO A 180 1.59 0.56 1.27
N VAL A 181 1.79 1.14 0.08
CA VAL A 181 1.82 0.37 -1.18
C VAL A 181 3.05 -0.54 -1.23
N ARG A 182 4.20 -0.01 -0.85
CA ARG A 182 5.46 -0.77 -0.72
C ARG A 182 5.34 -1.89 0.30
N GLU A 183 4.76 -1.61 1.47
CA GLU A 183 4.51 -2.62 2.50
C GLU A 183 3.60 -3.74 1.98
N LYS A 184 2.53 -3.39 1.30
CA LYS A 184 1.63 -4.36 0.66
C LYS A 184 2.35 -5.20 -0.41
N ALA A 185 3.21 -4.59 -1.23
CA ALA A 185 4.06 -5.31 -2.18
C ALA A 185 5.00 -6.29 -1.47
N TRP A 186 5.64 -5.84 -0.40
CA TRP A 186 6.55 -6.65 0.42
C TRP A 186 5.86 -7.84 1.07
N ASN A 187 4.64 -7.64 1.59
CA ASN A 187 3.83 -8.70 2.18
C ASN A 187 3.32 -9.72 1.15
N LEU A 188 3.15 -9.30 -0.11
CA LEU A 188 2.69 -10.15 -1.22
C LEU A 188 3.84 -10.73 -2.07
N ARG A 189 5.12 -10.44 -1.76
CA ARG A 189 6.28 -10.79 -2.59
C ARG A 189 6.42 -12.28 -2.91
N ASP A 190 5.92 -13.12 -2.00
CA ASP A 190 5.98 -14.58 -2.15
C ASP A 190 4.72 -15.17 -2.82
N VAL A 191 3.78 -14.31 -3.24
CA VAL A 191 2.59 -14.74 -3.97
C VAL A 191 3.02 -15.22 -5.35
N SER A 192 2.62 -16.44 -5.69
CA SER A 192 2.94 -17.02 -6.98
C SER A 192 2.26 -16.25 -8.12
N GLU A 193 3.00 -15.99 -9.20
CA GLU A 193 2.42 -15.47 -10.45
C GLU A 193 1.32 -16.39 -11.03
N THR A 194 1.26 -17.64 -10.56
CA THR A 194 0.26 -18.63 -10.95
C THR A 194 -0.94 -18.70 -10.02
N ALA A 195 -1.03 -17.80 -9.01
CA ALA A 195 -2.18 -17.74 -8.12
C ALA A 195 -3.48 -17.54 -8.90
N GLY A 196 -4.51 -18.34 -8.58
CA GLY A 196 -5.81 -18.24 -9.23
C GLY A 196 -6.54 -16.94 -8.86
N ASP A 197 -7.51 -16.52 -9.68
CA ASP A 197 -8.29 -15.29 -9.45
C ASP A 197 -8.93 -15.23 -8.06
N THR A 198 -9.39 -16.36 -7.51
CA THR A 198 -10.01 -16.43 -6.18
C THR A 198 -8.98 -16.25 -5.09
N GLU A 199 -7.84 -16.91 -5.20
CA GLU A 199 -6.71 -16.77 -4.27
C GLU A 199 -6.22 -15.32 -4.24
N MET A 200 -5.95 -14.73 -5.41
CA MET A 200 -5.51 -13.34 -5.53
C MET A 200 -6.48 -12.35 -4.88
N LYS A 201 -7.80 -12.51 -5.11
CA LYS A 201 -8.81 -11.66 -4.47
C LYS A 201 -8.80 -11.75 -2.95
N LEU A 202 -8.53 -12.93 -2.39
CA LEU A 202 -8.43 -13.12 -0.95
C LEU A 202 -7.14 -12.53 -0.39
N LEU A 203 -6.01 -12.73 -1.06
CA LEU A 203 -4.70 -12.21 -0.66
C LEU A 203 -4.65 -10.68 -0.62
N LEU A 204 -5.40 -10.01 -1.48
CA LEU A 204 -5.46 -8.54 -1.54
C LEU A 204 -6.34 -7.89 -0.47
N LYS A 205 -7.08 -8.66 0.34
CA LYS A 205 -7.96 -8.13 1.38
C LYS A 205 -7.18 -7.65 2.60
N ASP A 206 -7.56 -6.51 3.14
CA ASP A 206 -6.97 -5.95 4.36
C ASP A 206 -7.41 -6.69 5.63
N SER A 207 -8.54 -7.41 5.57
CA SER A 207 -9.00 -8.34 6.60
C SER A 207 -9.83 -9.45 5.99
N LEU A 208 -9.69 -10.67 6.52
CA LEU A 208 -10.45 -11.83 6.10
C LEU A 208 -11.59 -12.12 7.06
N THR A 209 -12.67 -12.72 6.55
CA THR A 209 -13.63 -13.45 7.37
C THR A 209 -13.17 -14.89 7.61
N VAL A 210 -13.74 -15.56 8.61
CA VAL A 210 -13.40 -16.97 8.92
C VAL A 210 -13.66 -17.88 7.72
N GLY A 211 -14.75 -17.65 6.98
CA GLY A 211 -15.04 -18.40 5.75
C GLY A 211 -13.99 -18.18 4.67
N GLU A 212 -13.52 -16.94 4.52
CA GLU A 212 -12.48 -16.59 3.56
C GLU A 212 -11.10 -17.14 3.93
N LEU A 213 -10.74 -17.16 5.22
CA LEU A 213 -9.52 -17.83 5.69
C LEU A 213 -9.53 -19.32 5.34
N VAL A 214 -10.66 -19.99 5.60
CA VAL A 214 -10.84 -21.41 5.26
C VAL A 214 -10.78 -21.63 3.75
N LEU A 215 -11.42 -20.76 2.96
CA LEU A 215 -11.34 -20.84 1.50
C LEU A 215 -9.91 -20.59 0.99
N LEU A 216 -9.19 -19.61 1.56
CA LEU A 216 -7.80 -19.34 1.18
C LEU A 216 -6.90 -20.56 1.48
N SER A 217 -7.10 -21.25 2.62
CA SER A 217 -6.33 -22.45 2.96
C SER A 217 -6.54 -23.62 1.99
N GLU A 218 -7.71 -23.67 1.33
CA GLU A 218 -7.99 -24.66 0.29
C GLU A 218 -7.36 -24.24 -1.04
N VAL A 219 -7.65 -23.01 -1.52
CA VAL A 219 -7.24 -22.60 -2.88
C VAL A 219 -5.75 -22.37 -3.02
N ALA A 220 -5.08 -21.93 -1.95
CA ALA A 220 -3.63 -21.67 -1.96
C ALA A 220 -2.81 -22.94 -1.68
N GLU A 221 -3.21 -23.74 -0.69
CA GLU A 221 -2.36 -24.80 -0.15
C GLU A 221 -3.05 -26.18 -0.06
N ASN A 222 -4.32 -26.28 -0.47
CA ASN A 222 -5.11 -27.53 -0.40
C ASN A 222 -5.09 -28.19 0.99
N LEU A 223 -5.12 -27.39 2.06
CA LEU A 223 -4.97 -27.87 3.45
C LEU A 223 -6.23 -28.54 3.98
N THR A 224 -7.38 -28.30 3.37
CA THR A 224 -8.67 -28.84 3.83
C THR A 224 -9.04 -30.16 3.16
N ALA A 225 -8.31 -30.62 2.17
CA ALA A 225 -8.56 -31.87 1.44
C ALA A 225 -8.81 -33.11 2.35
N PRO A 226 -8.04 -33.32 3.45
CA PRO A 226 -8.31 -34.47 4.36
C PRO A 226 -9.67 -34.42 5.04
N PHE A 227 -10.29 -33.24 5.17
CA PHE A 227 -11.55 -33.00 5.86
C PHE A 227 -12.74 -32.90 4.89
N THR A 228 -12.47 -32.80 3.60
CA THR A 228 -13.49 -32.67 2.53
C THR A 228 -13.63 -33.94 1.67
N ALA A 229 -12.80 -34.94 1.94
CA ALA A 229 -12.68 -36.14 1.10
C ALA A 229 -12.40 -35.79 -0.37
N ASP A 230 -11.48 -34.85 -0.59
CA ASP A 230 -11.05 -34.35 -1.89
C ASP A 230 -12.17 -33.78 -2.78
N LYS A 231 -13.27 -33.31 -2.17
CA LYS A 231 -14.37 -32.68 -2.91
C LYS A 231 -14.13 -31.18 -3.02
N MET A 232 -14.32 -30.67 -4.21
CA MET A 232 -14.41 -29.19 -4.42
C MET A 232 -15.72 -28.70 -3.81
N LEU A 233 -15.62 -27.98 -2.71
CA LEU A 233 -16.73 -27.38 -1.97
C LEU A 233 -16.75 -25.88 -2.17
N ASN A 234 -17.94 -25.27 -2.14
CA ASN A 234 -18.03 -23.81 -2.04
C ASN A 234 -17.67 -23.34 -0.62
N GLU A 235 -17.42 -22.05 -0.46
CA GLU A 235 -16.98 -21.44 0.81
C GLU A 235 -17.84 -21.86 2.01
N LYS A 236 -19.17 -21.84 1.86
CA LYS A 236 -20.11 -22.21 2.93
C LYS A 236 -20.05 -23.68 3.30
N GLU A 237 -19.91 -24.57 2.34
CA GLU A 237 -19.79 -26.01 2.55
C GLU A 237 -18.44 -26.34 3.17
N LEU A 238 -17.39 -25.68 2.71
CA LEU A 238 -16.03 -25.83 3.23
C LEU A 238 -15.96 -25.36 4.70
N PHE A 239 -16.51 -24.19 5.02
CA PHE A 239 -16.62 -23.70 6.40
C PHE A 239 -17.35 -24.71 7.30
N LYS A 240 -18.45 -25.33 6.83
CA LYS A 240 -19.17 -26.35 7.59
C LYS A 240 -18.32 -27.58 7.83
N ALA A 241 -17.59 -28.07 6.82
CA ALA A 241 -16.75 -29.26 6.93
C ALA A 241 -15.63 -29.03 7.95
N VAL A 242 -14.93 -27.89 7.86
CA VAL A 242 -13.86 -27.48 8.77
C VAL A 242 -14.37 -27.29 10.21
N SER A 243 -15.56 -26.68 10.37
CA SER A 243 -16.20 -26.53 11.68
C SER A 243 -16.58 -27.88 12.28
N ALA A 244 -17.13 -28.79 11.48
CA ALA A 244 -17.49 -30.13 11.92
C ALA A 244 -16.26 -30.99 12.30
N ALA A 245 -15.12 -30.73 11.68
CA ALA A 245 -13.85 -31.34 12.02
C ALA A 245 -13.21 -30.75 13.31
N GLY A 246 -13.80 -29.69 13.90
CA GLY A 246 -13.30 -29.07 15.12
C GLY A 246 -12.10 -28.15 14.92
N LEU A 247 -11.69 -27.87 13.69
CA LEU A 247 -10.47 -27.11 13.41
C LEU A 247 -10.53 -25.62 13.83
N LEU A 248 -11.70 -25.11 14.10
CA LEU A 248 -11.94 -23.72 14.55
C LEU A 248 -12.15 -23.60 16.07
N LEU A 249 -12.10 -24.72 16.81
CA LEU A 249 -12.29 -24.74 18.25
C LEU A 249 -10.98 -24.55 19.01
N PRO A 250 -11.01 -23.98 20.24
CA PRO A 250 -9.86 -24.00 21.14
C PRO A 250 -9.40 -25.43 21.43
N ALA A 251 -8.10 -25.63 21.58
CA ALA A 251 -7.50 -26.91 21.89
C ALA A 251 -8.03 -27.54 23.20
N SER A 252 -8.36 -26.71 24.19
CA SER A 252 -8.88 -27.12 25.50
C SER A 252 -10.37 -27.51 25.52
N GLY A 253 -11.07 -27.40 24.37
CA GLY A 253 -12.47 -27.79 24.27
C GLY A 253 -13.46 -26.91 25.04
N SER A 254 -13.14 -25.64 25.27
CA SER A 254 -14.08 -24.70 25.93
C SER A 254 -15.34 -24.48 25.09
N GLU A 255 -16.50 -24.42 25.75
CA GLU A 255 -17.78 -24.11 25.10
C GLU A 255 -17.84 -22.64 24.69
N GLU A 256 -17.27 -22.31 23.55
CA GLU A 256 -17.45 -20.99 22.94
C GLU A 256 -18.68 -20.98 22.01
N LYS A 257 -19.23 -19.76 21.80
CA LYS A 257 -20.28 -19.59 20.79
C LYS A 257 -19.77 -20.06 19.43
N PRO A 258 -20.61 -20.75 18.65
CA PRO A 258 -20.25 -21.15 17.29
C PRO A 258 -19.76 -19.92 16.50
N LEU A 259 -18.59 -20.04 15.86
CA LEU A 259 -18.06 -19.00 15.01
C LEU A 259 -18.98 -18.77 13.81
N SER A 260 -19.12 -17.49 13.41
CA SER A 260 -19.82 -17.13 12.18
C SER A 260 -18.85 -17.16 11.00
N GLN A 261 -19.30 -17.70 9.87
CA GLN A 261 -18.55 -17.63 8.62
C GLN A 261 -18.12 -16.20 8.26
N ASN A 262 -18.96 -15.18 8.59
CA ASN A 262 -18.74 -13.78 8.28
C ASN A 262 -18.00 -13.00 9.40
N GLN A 263 -17.57 -13.67 10.45
CA GLN A 263 -16.79 -13.05 11.52
C GLN A 263 -15.39 -12.69 10.99
N ILE A 264 -14.90 -11.49 11.31
CA ILE A 264 -13.54 -11.08 10.98
C ILE A 264 -12.52 -11.96 11.72
N VAL A 265 -11.52 -12.40 11.01
CA VAL A 265 -10.42 -13.18 11.56
C VAL A 265 -9.50 -12.29 12.36
N THR A 266 -9.32 -12.64 13.64
CA THR A 266 -8.26 -12.10 14.49
C THR A 266 -7.04 -13.00 14.47
N ARG A 267 -5.88 -12.50 14.93
CA ARG A 267 -4.65 -13.30 15.04
C ARG A 267 -4.87 -14.55 15.90
N LEU A 268 -5.68 -14.43 16.97
CA LEU A 268 -6.04 -15.57 17.82
C LEU A 268 -6.84 -16.63 17.05
N LEU A 269 -7.86 -16.24 16.30
CA LEU A 269 -8.64 -17.18 15.49
C LEU A 269 -7.79 -17.81 14.38
N CYS A 270 -6.89 -17.04 13.80
CA CYS A 270 -5.94 -17.53 12.80
C CYS A 270 -5.00 -18.60 13.43
N ALA A 271 -4.37 -18.28 14.57
CA ALA A 271 -3.50 -19.22 15.29
C ALA A 271 -4.23 -20.52 15.65
N ARG A 272 -5.45 -20.42 16.16
CA ARG A 272 -6.30 -21.57 16.49
C ARG A 272 -6.51 -22.47 15.28
N TYR A 273 -6.86 -21.89 14.13
CA TYR A 273 -7.07 -22.62 12.89
C TYR A 273 -5.79 -23.28 12.37
N LEU A 274 -4.69 -22.52 12.30
CA LEU A 274 -3.39 -23.01 11.82
C LEU A 274 -2.83 -24.11 12.70
N TRP A 275 -2.90 -23.92 14.03
CA TRP A 275 -2.43 -24.91 15.00
C TRP A 275 -3.20 -26.22 14.88
N ASN A 276 -4.52 -26.18 14.81
CA ASN A 276 -5.33 -27.36 14.64
C ASN A 276 -5.05 -28.07 13.30
N LEU A 277 -4.87 -27.33 12.20
CA LEU A 277 -4.44 -27.89 10.90
C LEU A 277 -3.07 -28.57 11.03
N PHE A 278 -2.10 -27.89 11.62
CA PHE A 278 -0.74 -28.40 11.83
C PHE A 278 -0.76 -29.67 12.69
N CYS A 279 -1.47 -29.66 13.81
CA CYS A 279 -1.62 -30.81 14.68
C CYS A 279 -2.23 -32.00 13.96
N ALA A 280 -3.29 -31.78 13.16
CA ALA A 280 -3.92 -32.82 12.35
C ALA A 280 -2.95 -33.38 11.29
N ALA A 281 -2.22 -32.52 10.59
CA ALA A 281 -1.25 -32.91 9.56
C ALA A 281 -0.07 -33.72 10.15
N LYS A 282 0.43 -33.33 11.33
CA LYS A 282 1.55 -33.97 12.00
C LYS A 282 1.15 -35.07 12.97
N ASN A 283 -0.17 -35.31 13.18
CA ASN A 283 -0.73 -36.27 14.13
C ASN A 283 -0.18 -36.07 15.55
N ILE A 284 -0.19 -34.82 16.06
CA ILE A 284 0.24 -34.45 17.40
C ILE A 284 -0.95 -33.90 18.22
N PRO A 285 -0.90 -34.03 19.57
CA PRO A 285 -1.98 -33.49 20.42
C PRO A 285 -2.01 -31.97 20.37
N ALA A 286 -3.20 -31.39 20.18
CA ALA A 286 -3.37 -29.93 20.17
C ALA A 286 -3.10 -29.28 21.56
N THR A 287 -3.15 -30.05 22.65
CA THR A 287 -2.91 -29.61 24.04
C THR A 287 -1.49 -29.90 24.53
N ARG A 288 -0.51 -29.87 23.64
CA ARG A 288 0.87 -30.28 23.91
C ARG A 288 1.57 -29.41 24.96
N TYR A 289 1.44 -28.09 24.88
CA TYR A 289 2.20 -27.15 25.68
C TYR A 289 1.56 -26.84 27.04
N SER A 290 0.26 -26.68 27.12
CA SER A 290 -0.43 -26.27 28.35
C SER A 290 -0.26 -27.30 29.49
N ALA A 291 -0.13 -28.59 29.17
CA ALA A 291 0.10 -29.63 30.15
C ALA A 291 1.49 -29.47 30.81
N ASP A 292 2.53 -29.22 30.02
CA ASP A 292 3.91 -29.13 30.50
C ASP A 292 4.12 -27.83 31.31
N TYR A 293 3.65 -26.69 30.84
CA TYR A 293 3.75 -25.41 31.52
C TYR A 293 3.01 -25.39 32.86
N ARG A 294 1.82 -25.96 32.94
CA ARG A 294 1.06 -26.07 34.19
C ARG A 294 1.73 -27.03 35.18
N ALA A 295 2.26 -28.15 34.69
CA ALA A 295 2.98 -29.08 35.56
C ALA A 295 4.26 -28.49 36.13
N ALA A 296 4.98 -27.68 35.35
CA ALA A 296 6.18 -26.98 35.77
C ALA A 296 5.92 -25.69 36.59
N ASN A 297 4.67 -25.20 36.59
CA ASN A 297 4.26 -23.91 37.15
C ASN A 297 5.11 -22.75 36.56
N GLU A 298 5.35 -22.82 35.22
CA GLU A 298 6.12 -21.82 34.49
C GLU A 298 5.18 -20.73 33.92
N PRO A 299 5.62 -19.46 33.90
CA PRO A 299 4.86 -18.38 33.28
C PRO A 299 4.82 -18.56 31.77
N SER A 300 3.84 -17.94 31.12
CA SER A 300 3.78 -17.89 29.66
C SER A 300 4.99 -17.13 29.08
N PRO A 301 5.63 -17.66 28.03
CA PRO A 301 6.67 -16.93 27.31
C PRO A 301 6.09 -15.82 26.40
N VAL A 302 4.77 -15.82 26.18
CA VAL A 302 4.06 -14.79 25.42
C VAL A 302 3.37 -13.86 26.42
N THR A 303 3.76 -12.59 26.46
CA THR A 303 3.46 -11.65 27.54
C THR A 303 1.94 -11.42 27.72
N ASP A 304 1.19 -11.35 26.64
CA ASP A 304 -0.25 -11.06 26.61
C ASP A 304 -1.16 -12.30 26.58
N VAL A 305 -0.59 -13.51 26.67
CA VAL A 305 -1.36 -14.76 26.66
C VAL A 305 -1.04 -15.61 27.90
N SER A 306 -2.06 -15.82 28.75
CA SER A 306 -1.91 -16.62 29.99
C SER A 306 -1.81 -18.13 29.68
N THR A 307 -1.01 -18.87 30.48
CA THR A 307 -0.94 -20.33 30.47
C THR A 307 -2.29 -21.01 30.77
N ASP A 308 -3.20 -20.30 31.46
CA ASP A 308 -4.57 -20.78 31.74
C ASP A 308 -5.56 -20.50 30.62
N SER A 309 -5.14 -19.74 29.58
CA SER A 309 -5.99 -19.49 28.43
C SER A 309 -6.33 -20.78 27.70
N ALA A 310 -7.57 -20.87 27.21
CA ALA A 310 -8.03 -21.96 26.35
C ALA A 310 -7.25 -22.01 25.02
N ASP A 311 -6.64 -20.91 24.63
CA ASP A 311 -5.90 -20.73 23.39
C ASP A 311 -4.37 -20.74 23.59
N PHE A 312 -3.87 -21.00 24.81
CA PHE A 312 -2.44 -21.01 25.07
C PHE A 312 -1.66 -21.95 24.14
N ASP A 313 -2.16 -23.19 23.96
CA ASP A 313 -1.55 -24.16 23.05
C ASP A 313 -1.57 -23.67 21.59
N ALA A 314 -2.65 -23.04 21.17
CA ALA A 314 -2.78 -22.54 19.80
C ALA A 314 -1.81 -21.37 19.53
N VAL A 315 -1.66 -20.46 20.49
CA VAL A 315 -0.73 -19.33 20.37
C VAL A 315 0.71 -19.81 20.47
N LEU A 316 1.08 -20.49 21.56
CA LEU A 316 2.46 -20.93 21.74
C LEU A 316 2.87 -21.96 20.68
N GLY A 317 1.97 -22.90 20.34
CA GLY A 317 2.22 -23.86 19.29
C GLY A 317 2.43 -23.23 17.93
N SER A 318 1.69 -22.18 17.61
CA SER A 318 1.88 -21.44 16.34
C SER A 318 3.21 -20.67 16.32
N VAL A 319 3.62 -20.07 17.44
CA VAL A 319 4.90 -19.33 17.55
C VAL A 319 6.08 -20.30 17.49
N GLU A 320 6.09 -21.34 18.31
CA GLU A 320 7.18 -22.33 18.40
C GLU A 320 7.40 -23.14 17.11
N ASN A 321 6.36 -23.25 16.26
CA ASN A 321 6.46 -23.93 14.98
C ASN A 321 6.49 -22.95 13.79
N GLU A 322 6.81 -21.69 14.04
CA GLU A 322 6.98 -20.65 13.00
C GLU A 322 5.75 -20.47 12.10
N LEU A 323 4.55 -20.79 12.60
CA LEU A 323 3.30 -20.57 11.85
C LEU A 323 2.89 -19.10 11.88
N ILE A 324 3.08 -18.43 13.03
CA ILE A 324 2.80 -16.99 13.23
C ILE A 324 3.91 -16.40 14.10
N ASP A 325 4.45 -15.24 13.68
CA ASP A 325 5.43 -14.51 14.45
C ASP A 325 4.78 -13.66 15.56
N LEU A 326 5.53 -13.37 16.63
CA LEU A 326 5.17 -12.34 17.61
C LEU A 326 5.31 -10.94 16.99
N THR A 327 4.46 -10.00 17.39
CA THR A 327 4.42 -8.65 16.79
C THR A 327 5.70 -7.86 17.03
N ASP A 328 6.25 -7.97 18.25
CA ASP A 328 7.46 -7.27 18.69
C ASP A 328 8.49 -8.22 19.36
N GLY A 329 8.30 -9.52 19.19
CA GLY A 329 9.10 -10.55 19.85
C GLY A 329 8.62 -10.96 21.23
N GLU A 330 7.61 -10.28 21.81
CA GLU A 330 7.07 -10.55 23.15
C GLU A 330 5.54 -10.67 23.21
N HIS A 331 4.81 -9.92 22.32
CA HIS A 331 3.36 -9.86 22.31
C HIS A 331 2.76 -10.57 21.09
N PHE A 332 1.64 -11.22 21.31
CA PHE A 332 0.89 -11.90 20.25
C PHE A 332 -0.15 -11.01 19.57
N ASP A 333 -0.72 -10.01 20.26
CA ASP A 333 -1.79 -9.12 19.78
C ASP A 333 -3.03 -9.89 19.30
N ALA A 334 -3.61 -10.66 20.19
CA ALA A 334 -4.68 -11.63 19.92
C ALA A 334 -5.88 -11.07 19.11
N ASP A 335 -6.25 -9.82 19.35
CA ASP A 335 -7.41 -9.16 18.75
C ASP A 335 -7.10 -8.44 17.43
N ALA A 336 -5.85 -8.34 17.03
CA ALA A 336 -5.47 -7.70 15.76
C ALA A 336 -6.08 -8.45 14.56
N PRO A 337 -6.64 -7.75 13.56
CA PRO A 337 -7.16 -8.38 12.36
C PRO A 337 -6.03 -8.96 11.52
N VAL A 338 -6.33 -10.00 10.75
CA VAL A 338 -5.38 -10.65 9.83
C VAL A 338 -5.74 -10.31 8.39
N SER A 339 -4.79 -9.77 7.65
CA SER A 339 -4.94 -9.51 6.22
C SER A 339 -4.83 -10.80 5.39
N GLY A 340 -5.31 -10.74 4.15
CA GLY A 340 -5.16 -11.86 3.21
C GLY A 340 -3.71 -12.23 2.96
N ALA A 341 -2.83 -11.24 2.81
CA ALA A 341 -1.39 -11.43 2.62
C ALA A 341 -0.75 -12.14 3.81
N GLN A 342 -1.03 -11.70 5.04
CA GLN A 342 -0.54 -12.34 6.25
C GLN A 342 -1.03 -13.79 6.36
N ALA A 343 -2.34 -14.01 6.16
CA ALA A 343 -2.92 -15.36 6.19
C ALA A 343 -2.26 -16.27 5.15
N GLY A 344 -2.06 -15.79 3.91
CA GLY A 344 -1.39 -16.54 2.87
C GLY A 344 0.05 -16.92 3.23
N SER A 345 0.80 -16.02 3.87
CA SER A 345 2.15 -16.32 4.37
C SER A 345 2.11 -17.40 5.46
N TYR A 346 1.22 -17.28 6.43
CA TYR A 346 1.08 -18.23 7.54
C TYR A 346 0.66 -19.63 7.07
N LEU A 347 -0.26 -19.72 6.11
CA LEU A 347 -0.74 -21.01 5.57
C LEU A 347 0.36 -21.84 4.92
N LYS A 348 1.37 -21.22 4.29
CA LYS A 348 2.53 -21.89 3.70
C LYS A 348 3.35 -22.66 4.72
N ASN A 349 3.38 -22.20 5.98
CA ASN A 349 4.15 -22.80 7.05
C ASN A 349 3.49 -24.02 7.69
N VAL A 350 2.25 -24.34 7.35
CA VAL A 350 1.49 -25.48 7.92
C VAL A 350 1.96 -26.85 7.39
N ARG A 351 2.70 -26.90 6.27
CA ARG A 351 3.15 -28.14 5.61
C ARG A 351 4.32 -28.86 6.30
#